data_612e4ae3e2339b77b55d282afd05c07b
#
_entry.id   612e4ae3e2339b77b55d282afd05c07b
#
_cell.length_a   1.000
_cell.length_b   1.000
_cell.length_c   1.000
_cell.angle_alpha   90.00
_cell.angle_beta   90.00
_cell.angle_gamma   90.00
#
_symmetry.space_group_name_H-M   'P 1'
#
loop_
_entity.id
_entity.type
_entity.pdbx_description
1 polymer ?
#
loop_
_entity_poly.entity_id
_entity_poly.type
_entity_poly.pdbx_seq_one_letter_code
_entity_poly.pdbx_strand_id
1 'polypeptide(L)'
;MNLLQKNTTAILGKRQKQELRKNKSVINRLFWALKFSFGVLTIVLVSLSYYWIKERLYHSPRFDIAFKEINGLEHISQSLVLLKINELEEQSQNILTFDLSKLRSNLKLLPWVKEAAVRRIFPDKLVIDIEERVPIAFARIDRDTVLIDEGCVILQTNPETLPQFDFPVILGIESTFEADGLSRNKGRIILYRRLLDSLDGGGAQLSQDLSEVHLEDLGNVSVILDGDTVLVHLGNNNFQEKFRKYLATSRELKRKYKHLDSVDLRYKNQMVIRTLKGKFTKKEFGKC
;
A
#
# COMPACT_ATOMS: atom_id res chain seq x y z
N MET A 1 -74.39 -62.88 46.84
CA MET A 1 -72.96 -62.91 47.12
C MET A 1 -72.06 -62.60 45.87
N ASN A 2 -72.57 -62.31 44.69
CA ASN A 2 -71.81 -62.16 43.44
C ASN A 2 -71.47 -60.72 42.97
N LEU A 3 -72.01 -59.71 43.53
CA LEU A 3 -71.73 -58.33 43.10
C LEU A 3 -70.55 -57.69 43.82
N LEU A 4 -70.28 -58.09 45.07
CA LEU A 4 -69.10 -57.60 45.83
C LEU A 4 -67.76 -58.19 45.34
N GLN A 5 -67.74 -59.44 44.87
CA GLN A 5 -66.54 -60.04 44.26
C GLN A 5 -66.15 -59.43 42.90
N LYS A 6 -67.15 -59.07 42.08
CA LYS A 6 -66.92 -58.43 40.76
C LYS A 6 -66.35 -57.00 40.90
N ASN A 7 -66.76 -56.25 41.92
CA ASN A 7 -66.24 -54.91 42.17
C ASN A 7 -64.80 -54.91 42.75
N THR A 8 -64.45 -55.88 43.58
CA THR A 8 -63.07 -56.01 44.13
C THR A 8 -62.08 -56.45 43.08
N THR A 9 -62.41 -57.34 42.17
CA THR A 9 -61.50 -57.71 41.05
C THR A 9 -61.32 -56.59 40.04
N ALA A 10 -62.36 -55.80 39.76
CA ALA A 10 -62.30 -54.62 38.89
C ALA A 10 -61.42 -53.47 39.49
N ILE A 11 -61.45 -53.28 40.79
CA ILE A 11 -60.65 -52.28 41.52
C ILE A 11 -59.16 -52.74 41.58
N LEU A 12 -58.92 -54.00 41.82
CA LEU A 12 -57.57 -54.57 41.77
C LEU A 12 -56.93 -54.49 40.36
N GLY A 13 -57.69 -54.79 39.31
CA GLY A 13 -57.23 -54.65 37.93
C GLY A 13 -56.97 -53.19 37.52
N LYS A 14 -57.71 -52.23 38.05
CA LYS A 14 -57.47 -50.81 37.83
C LYS A 14 -56.18 -50.34 38.54
N ARG A 15 -55.96 -50.79 39.78
CA ARG A 15 -54.72 -50.44 40.53
C ARG A 15 -53.51 -51.06 39.86
N GLN A 16 -53.57 -52.29 39.44
CA GLN A 16 -52.48 -52.96 38.73
C GLN A 16 -52.13 -52.31 37.40
N LYS A 17 -53.14 -51.89 36.64
CA LYS A 17 -52.94 -51.09 35.42
C LYS A 17 -52.32 -49.67 35.67
N GLN A 18 -52.70 -49.04 36.77
CA GLN A 18 -52.12 -47.76 37.17
C GLN A 18 -50.66 -47.87 37.61
N GLU A 19 -50.29 -48.94 38.31
CA GLU A 19 -48.93 -49.23 38.71
C GLU A 19 -48.04 -49.53 37.49
N LEU A 20 -48.54 -50.34 36.54
CA LEU A 20 -47.84 -50.64 35.30
C LEU A 20 -47.65 -49.36 34.44
N ARG A 21 -48.60 -48.43 34.40
CA ARG A 21 -48.48 -47.15 33.70
C ARG A 21 -47.46 -46.22 34.36
N LYS A 22 -47.44 -46.17 35.74
CA LYS A 22 -46.44 -45.42 36.48
C LYS A 22 -45.01 -45.95 36.22
N ASN A 23 -44.80 -47.25 36.28
CA ASN A 23 -43.53 -47.87 36.01
C ASN A 23 -43.03 -47.62 34.57
N LYS A 24 -43.95 -47.66 33.59
CA LYS A 24 -43.61 -47.36 32.19
C LYS A 24 -43.21 -45.88 31.99
N SER A 25 -43.82 -44.94 32.69
CA SER A 25 -43.47 -43.53 32.64
C SER A 25 -42.11 -43.23 33.33
N VAL A 26 -41.79 -43.93 34.41
CA VAL A 26 -40.50 -43.83 35.11
C VAL A 26 -39.38 -44.41 34.22
N ILE A 27 -39.61 -45.57 33.63
CA ILE A 27 -38.62 -46.19 32.69
C ILE A 27 -38.38 -45.28 31.48
N ASN A 28 -39.42 -44.69 30.90
CA ASN A 28 -39.24 -43.72 29.80
C ASN A 28 -38.46 -42.48 30.21
N ARG A 29 -38.72 -41.94 31.41
CA ARG A 29 -37.93 -40.78 31.91
C ARG A 29 -36.48 -41.15 32.14
N LEU A 30 -36.22 -42.31 32.71
CA LEU A 30 -34.87 -42.82 32.88
C LEU A 30 -34.17 -43.02 31.55
N PHE A 31 -34.85 -43.55 30.53
CA PHE A 31 -34.30 -43.76 29.20
C PHE A 31 -33.99 -42.41 28.49
N TRP A 32 -34.84 -41.42 28.64
CA TRP A 32 -34.58 -40.05 28.13
C TRP A 32 -33.43 -39.35 28.87
N ALA A 33 -33.38 -39.50 30.21
CA ALA A 33 -32.29 -38.99 31.02
C ALA A 33 -30.94 -39.62 30.64
N LEU A 34 -30.93 -40.94 30.38
CA LEU A 34 -29.73 -41.66 29.94
C LEU A 34 -29.26 -41.19 28.56
N LYS A 35 -30.20 -41.00 27.62
CA LYS A 35 -29.88 -40.45 26.30
C LYS A 35 -29.32 -39.01 26.38
N PHE A 36 -29.93 -38.18 27.22
CA PHE A 36 -29.47 -36.82 27.46
C PHE A 36 -28.07 -36.79 28.09
N SER A 37 -27.85 -37.60 29.12
CA SER A 37 -26.55 -37.77 29.76
C SER A 37 -25.47 -38.29 28.79
N PHE A 38 -25.80 -39.24 27.92
CA PHE A 38 -24.91 -39.75 26.88
C PHE A 38 -24.59 -38.64 25.86
N GLY A 39 -25.58 -37.85 25.45
CA GLY A 39 -25.39 -36.70 24.57
C GLY A 39 -24.46 -35.64 25.18
N VAL A 40 -24.65 -35.31 26.44
CA VAL A 40 -23.75 -34.35 27.14
C VAL A 40 -22.33 -34.93 27.25
N LEU A 41 -22.20 -36.19 27.59
CA LEU A 41 -20.90 -36.86 27.69
C LEU A 41 -20.15 -36.84 26.35
N THR A 42 -20.85 -37.14 25.24
CA THR A 42 -20.22 -37.09 23.91
C THR A 42 -19.75 -35.68 23.56
N ILE A 43 -20.54 -34.63 23.83
CA ILE A 43 -20.14 -33.24 23.61
C ILE A 43 -18.90 -32.89 24.43
N VAL A 44 -18.84 -33.28 25.69
CA VAL A 44 -17.69 -33.05 26.56
C VAL A 44 -16.42 -33.75 26.02
N LEU A 45 -16.56 -35.02 25.62
CA LEU A 45 -15.43 -35.77 25.07
C LEU A 45 -14.92 -35.17 23.76
N VAL A 46 -15.82 -34.76 22.87
CA VAL A 46 -15.46 -34.06 21.61
C VAL A 46 -14.73 -32.74 21.90
N SER A 47 -15.25 -31.97 22.87
CA SER A 47 -14.63 -30.68 23.26
C SER A 47 -13.24 -30.89 23.87
N LEU A 48 -13.07 -31.87 24.72
CA LEU A 48 -11.77 -32.24 25.31
C LEU A 48 -10.78 -32.72 24.24
N SER A 49 -11.24 -33.57 23.31
CA SER A 49 -10.41 -34.06 22.20
C SER A 49 -9.97 -32.91 21.29
N TYR A 50 -10.89 -31.99 20.98
CA TYR A 50 -10.58 -30.76 20.19
C TYR A 50 -9.51 -29.92 20.90
N TYR A 51 -9.69 -29.68 22.20
CA TYR A 51 -8.72 -28.91 22.99
C TYR A 51 -7.34 -29.58 23.01
N TRP A 52 -7.29 -30.88 23.23
CA TRP A 52 -6.05 -31.64 23.25
C TRP A 52 -5.32 -31.66 21.90
N ILE A 53 -6.08 -31.85 20.81
CA ILE A 53 -5.52 -31.80 19.43
C ILE A 53 -4.98 -30.42 19.14
N LYS A 54 -5.73 -29.35 19.44
CA LYS A 54 -5.33 -27.97 19.26
C LYS A 54 -4.02 -27.67 19.98
N GLU A 55 -3.93 -28.01 21.25
CA GLU A 55 -2.73 -27.80 22.07
C GLU A 55 -1.52 -28.54 21.48
N ARG A 56 -1.75 -29.80 21.05
CA ARG A 56 -0.71 -30.61 20.42
C ARG A 56 -0.19 -30.03 19.12
N LEU A 57 -1.06 -29.47 18.31
CA LEU A 57 -0.69 -28.82 17.02
C LEU A 57 0.10 -27.52 17.25
N TYR A 58 -0.32 -26.71 18.20
CA TYR A 58 0.30 -25.43 18.46
C TYR A 58 1.71 -25.52 19.08
N HIS A 59 2.00 -26.61 19.76
CA HIS A 59 3.32 -26.88 20.35
C HIS A 59 4.13 -27.94 19.57
N SER A 60 3.71 -28.26 18.35
CA SER A 60 4.42 -29.24 17.54
C SER A 60 5.54 -28.59 16.75
N PRO A 61 6.81 -28.98 16.91
CA PRO A 61 7.95 -28.46 16.14
C PRO A 61 7.81 -28.62 14.62
N ARG A 62 6.91 -29.50 14.18
CA ARG A 62 6.63 -29.73 12.76
C ARG A 62 6.00 -28.53 12.08
N PHE A 63 5.38 -27.63 12.85
CA PHE A 63 4.72 -26.41 12.37
C PHE A 63 5.52 -25.15 12.71
N ASP A 64 6.73 -25.29 13.21
CA ASP A 64 7.61 -24.13 13.39
C ASP A 64 8.09 -23.63 12.03
N ILE A 65 8.17 -22.30 11.88
CA ILE A 65 8.57 -21.66 10.63
C ILE A 65 10.05 -21.97 10.37
N ALA A 66 10.32 -22.89 9.45
CA ALA A 66 11.68 -23.29 9.06
C ALA A 66 12.16 -22.57 7.80
N PHE A 67 11.26 -22.33 6.88
CA PHE A 67 11.59 -21.74 5.57
C PHE A 67 10.89 -20.40 5.36
N LYS A 68 11.66 -19.39 4.93
CA LYS A 68 11.20 -18.05 4.58
C LYS A 68 11.60 -17.76 3.17
N GLU A 69 10.61 -17.61 2.30
CA GLU A 69 10.82 -17.20 0.89
C GLU A 69 10.34 -15.78 0.74
N ILE A 70 11.23 -14.90 0.26
CA ILE A 70 10.96 -13.47 0.08
C ILE A 70 11.20 -13.15 -1.38
N ASN A 71 10.18 -12.60 -2.04
CA ASN A 71 10.19 -12.29 -3.47
C ASN A 71 9.91 -10.79 -3.68
N GLY A 72 10.38 -10.25 -4.81
CA GLY A 72 10.07 -8.89 -5.27
C GLY A 72 10.91 -7.80 -4.61
N LEU A 73 12.12 -8.12 -4.13
CA LEU A 73 13.07 -7.16 -3.58
C LEU A 73 14.03 -6.68 -4.67
N GLU A 74 14.13 -5.37 -4.85
CA GLU A 74 15.09 -4.69 -5.73
C GLU A 74 15.95 -3.69 -4.94
N HIS A 75 15.32 -2.84 -4.14
CA HIS A 75 15.96 -1.78 -3.36
C HIS A 75 15.95 -2.06 -1.86
N ILE A 76 15.02 -2.90 -1.38
CA ILE A 76 14.91 -3.26 0.02
C ILE A 76 15.89 -4.39 0.34
N SER A 77 16.72 -4.20 1.37
CA SER A 77 17.58 -5.26 1.86
C SER A 77 16.75 -6.43 2.43
N GLN A 78 17.06 -7.64 2.00
CA GLN A 78 16.45 -8.86 2.53
C GLN A 78 16.61 -8.95 4.06
N SER A 79 17.73 -8.48 4.60
CA SER A 79 18.00 -8.47 6.05
C SER A 79 16.98 -7.63 6.82
N LEU A 80 16.52 -6.50 6.25
CA LEU A 80 15.51 -5.65 6.87
C LEU A 80 14.14 -6.35 6.94
N VAL A 81 13.77 -7.09 5.89
CA VAL A 81 12.53 -7.87 5.86
C VAL A 81 12.61 -9.02 6.89
N LEU A 82 13.75 -9.73 6.93
CA LEU A 82 13.97 -10.80 7.90
C LEU A 82 13.91 -10.30 9.34
N LEU A 83 14.45 -9.11 9.62
CA LEU A 83 14.35 -8.49 10.94
C LEU A 83 12.89 -8.29 11.35
N LYS A 84 12.03 -7.80 10.44
CA LYS A 84 10.59 -7.65 10.70
C LYS A 84 9.85 -8.96 10.92
N ILE A 85 10.27 -10.03 10.28
CA ILE A 85 9.75 -11.37 10.50
C ILE A 85 10.18 -11.88 11.88
N ASN A 86 11.47 -11.76 12.20
CA ASN A 86 12.04 -12.26 13.46
C ASN A 86 11.42 -11.56 14.68
N GLU A 87 11.15 -10.25 14.61
CA GLU A 87 10.45 -9.49 15.66
C GLU A 87 9.08 -10.14 16.04
N LEU A 88 8.42 -10.80 15.09
CA LEU A 88 7.14 -11.48 15.32
C LEU A 88 7.33 -12.95 15.68
N GLU A 89 8.36 -13.60 15.19
CA GLU A 89 8.70 -15.00 15.55
C GLU A 89 9.07 -15.13 17.03
N GLU A 90 9.69 -14.13 17.64
CA GLU A 90 9.92 -14.08 19.09
C GLU A 90 8.62 -14.22 19.89
N GLN A 91 7.48 -13.80 19.31
CA GLN A 91 6.16 -13.92 19.93
C GLN A 91 5.46 -15.25 19.60
N SER A 92 5.71 -15.82 18.41
CA SER A 92 5.13 -17.08 17.97
C SER A 92 5.93 -17.68 16.82
N GLN A 93 6.60 -18.79 17.08
CA GLN A 93 7.37 -19.53 16.09
C GLN A 93 6.50 -20.45 15.21
N ASN A 94 5.31 -20.83 15.72
CA ASN A 94 4.44 -21.78 15.04
C ASN A 94 3.62 -21.12 13.93
N ILE A 95 3.69 -21.66 12.72
CA ILE A 95 3.04 -21.12 11.52
C ILE A 95 1.51 -21.01 11.65
N LEU A 96 0.88 -21.84 12.50
CA LEU A 96 -0.56 -21.81 12.73
C LEU A 96 -1.00 -20.60 13.54
N THR A 97 -0.16 -20.14 14.48
CA THR A 97 -0.44 -19.03 15.39
C THR A 97 0.23 -17.72 14.97
N PHE A 98 1.19 -17.79 14.04
CA PHE A 98 1.89 -16.62 13.53
C PHE A 98 0.93 -15.60 12.90
N ASP A 99 1.02 -14.33 13.27
CA ASP A 99 0.11 -13.28 12.80
C ASP A 99 0.58 -12.69 11.46
N LEU A 100 0.02 -13.21 10.35
CA LEU A 100 0.31 -12.72 9.00
C LEU A 100 -0.15 -11.28 8.78
N SER A 101 -1.26 -10.89 9.41
CA SER A 101 -1.82 -9.55 9.23
C SER A 101 -0.91 -8.50 9.86
N LYS A 102 -0.37 -8.81 11.05
CA LYS A 102 0.59 -7.96 11.75
C LYS A 102 1.89 -7.85 10.97
N LEU A 103 2.41 -8.95 10.42
CA LEU A 103 3.60 -8.92 9.56
C LEU A 103 3.37 -8.05 8.33
N ARG A 104 2.25 -8.26 7.62
CA ARG A 104 1.89 -7.44 6.47
C ARG A 104 1.84 -5.94 6.80
N SER A 105 1.23 -5.60 7.93
CA SER A 105 1.14 -4.20 8.38
C SER A 105 2.52 -3.63 8.70
N ASN A 106 3.39 -4.40 9.37
CA ASN A 106 4.75 -3.97 9.69
C ASN A 106 5.61 -3.77 8.43
N LEU A 107 5.46 -4.64 7.43
CA LEU A 107 6.16 -4.51 6.15
C LEU A 107 5.71 -3.25 5.39
N LYS A 108 4.41 -2.92 5.43
CA LYS A 108 3.88 -1.70 4.80
C LYS A 108 4.32 -0.39 5.47
N LEU A 109 4.89 -0.45 6.66
CA LEU A 109 5.52 0.73 7.29
C LEU A 109 6.88 1.07 6.68
N LEU A 110 7.48 0.14 5.93
CA LEU A 110 8.72 0.42 5.22
C LEU A 110 8.43 1.34 4.03
N PRO A 111 9.13 2.46 3.88
CA PRO A 111 8.82 3.47 2.85
C PRO A 111 8.82 2.92 1.42
N TRP A 112 9.70 1.97 1.13
CA TRP A 112 9.80 1.35 -0.19
C TRP A 112 8.74 0.29 -0.48
N VAL A 113 7.98 -0.18 0.52
CA VAL A 113 6.93 -1.17 0.31
C VAL A 113 5.64 -0.49 -0.14
N LYS A 114 5.22 -0.78 -1.36
CA LYS A 114 3.92 -0.39 -1.89
C LYS A 114 2.84 -1.34 -1.42
N GLU A 115 3.08 -2.64 -1.61
CA GLU A 115 2.18 -3.71 -1.19
C GLU A 115 2.97 -4.92 -0.69
N ALA A 116 2.39 -5.67 0.25
CA ALA A 116 2.96 -6.91 0.76
C ALA A 116 1.88 -7.98 0.85
N ALA A 117 2.13 -9.15 0.28
CA ALA A 117 1.31 -10.32 0.43
C ALA A 117 2.07 -11.37 1.24
N VAL A 118 1.45 -11.88 2.30
CA VAL A 118 2.06 -12.89 3.17
C VAL A 118 1.17 -14.11 3.20
N ARG A 119 1.72 -15.28 2.93
CA ARG A 119 0.98 -16.54 2.88
C ARG A 119 1.75 -17.68 3.54
N ARG A 120 0.99 -18.62 4.09
CA ARG A 120 1.51 -19.87 4.65
C ARG A 120 1.52 -20.96 3.60
N ILE A 121 2.60 -21.74 3.56
CA ILE A 121 2.64 -23.03 2.87
C ILE A 121 2.96 -24.07 3.93
N PHE A 122 1.97 -24.87 4.26
CA PHE A 122 2.13 -25.90 5.28
C PHE A 122 3.14 -26.98 4.85
N PRO A 123 3.90 -27.55 5.80
CA PRO A 123 3.74 -27.40 7.25
C PRO A 123 4.46 -26.20 7.87
N ASP A 124 5.54 -25.66 7.27
CA ASP A 124 6.58 -24.87 7.93
C ASP A 124 7.14 -23.71 7.10
N LYS A 125 6.52 -23.38 5.94
CA LYS A 125 7.04 -22.38 5.01
C LYS A 125 6.19 -21.11 5.01
N LEU A 126 6.86 -19.95 5.18
CA LEU A 126 6.29 -18.61 5.02
C LEU A 126 6.75 -18.04 3.68
N VAL A 127 5.81 -17.54 2.88
CA VAL A 127 6.10 -16.86 1.61
C VAL A 127 5.63 -15.43 1.71
N ILE A 128 6.54 -14.51 1.39
CA ILE A 128 6.33 -13.08 1.41
C ILE A 128 6.60 -12.55 0.01
N ASP A 129 5.57 -12.01 -0.62
CA ASP A 129 5.68 -11.35 -1.93
C ASP A 129 5.55 -9.84 -1.70
N ILE A 130 6.60 -9.08 -2.03
CA ILE A 130 6.66 -7.63 -1.85
C ILE A 130 6.59 -6.95 -3.21
N GLU A 131 5.75 -5.94 -3.33
CA GLU A 131 5.74 -5.00 -4.42
C GLU A 131 6.39 -3.71 -3.93
N GLU A 132 7.54 -3.35 -4.50
CA GLU A 132 8.24 -2.11 -4.17
C GLU A 132 7.60 -0.91 -4.86
N ARG A 133 7.78 0.29 -4.27
CA ARG A 133 7.39 1.56 -4.88
C ARG A 133 8.38 1.92 -5.95
N VAL A 134 7.86 2.45 -7.05
CA VAL A 134 8.69 2.95 -8.15
C VAL A 134 8.90 4.44 -7.95
N PRO A 135 10.15 4.90 -7.81
CA PRO A 135 10.46 6.32 -7.75
C PRO A 135 10.18 7.00 -9.09
N ILE A 136 9.77 8.27 -9.06
CA ILE A 136 9.45 9.05 -10.25
C ILE A 136 10.24 10.34 -10.37
N ALA A 137 10.75 10.87 -9.28
CA ALA A 137 11.48 12.14 -9.26
C ALA A 137 12.24 12.32 -7.94
N PHE A 138 13.21 13.21 -7.95
CA PHE A 138 13.68 13.87 -6.74
C PHE A 138 12.74 15.03 -6.41
N ALA A 139 12.44 15.23 -5.13
CA ALA A 139 11.69 16.40 -4.66
C ALA A 139 12.54 17.19 -3.67
N ARG A 140 12.55 18.50 -3.82
CA ARG A 140 13.13 19.39 -2.82
C ARG A 140 12.06 19.74 -1.81
N ILE A 141 12.21 19.22 -0.60
CA ILE A 141 11.33 19.48 0.55
C ILE A 141 12.15 20.21 1.60
N ASP A 142 11.82 21.47 1.85
CA ASP A 142 12.59 22.37 2.70
C ASP A 142 14.05 22.50 2.22
N ARG A 143 15.00 21.86 2.89
CA ARG A 143 16.42 21.89 2.53
C ARG A 143 16.95 20.57 1.97
N ASP A 144 16.13 19.53 2.04
CA ASP A 144 16.53 18.18 1.66
C ASP A 144 16.03 17.81 0.27
N THR A 145 16.85 17.08 -0.45
CA THR A 145 16.46 16.46 -1.71
C THR A 145 16.17 14.99 -1.44
N VAL A 146 14.93 14.59 -1.64
CA VAL A 146 14.42 13.24 -1.35
C VAL A 146 13.84 12.61 -2.60
N LEU A 147 13.86 11.29 -2.66
CA LEU A 147 13.22 10.53 -3.72
C LEU A 147 11.75 10.33 -3.38
N ILE A 148 10.87 10.48 -4.37
CA ILE A 148 9.42 10.33 -4.18
C ILE A 148 8.80 9.40 -5.23
N ASP A 149 7.70 8.73 -4.84
CA ASP A 149 6.84 7.97 -5.74
C ASP A 149 5.65 8.80 -6.27
N GLU A 150 4.81 8.17 -7.09
CA GLU A 150 3.58 8.78 -7.63
C GLU A 150 2.54 9.15 -6.56
N GLY A 151 2.61 8.55 -5.38
CA GLY A 151 1.76 8.85 -4.22
C GLY A 151 2.29 9.98 -3.34
N CYS A 152 3.42 10.60 -3.70
CA CYS A 152 4.18 11.56 -2.89
C CYS A 152 4.76 10.93 -1.61
N VAL A 153 4.96 9.62 -1.59
CA VAL A 153 5.64 8.96 -0.48
C VAL A 153 7.14 9.19 -0.62
N ILE A 154 7.75 9.65 0.46
CA ILE A 154 9.20 9.84 0.51
C ILE A 154 9.87 8.47 0.66
N LEU A 155 10.72 8.14 -0.31
CA LEU A 155 11.51 6.92 -0.31
C LEU A 155 12.85 7.20 0.36
N GLN A 156 13.10 6.50 1.46
CA GLN A 156 14.39 6.61 2.15
C GLN A 156 15.48 5.99 1.29
N THR A 157 16.49 6.76 0.96
CA THR A 157 17.62 6.33 0.15
C THR A 157 18.93 6.50 0.92
N ASN A 158 19.85 5.57 0.73
CA ASN A 158 21.22 5.80 1.12
C ASN A 158 21.89 6.73 0.10
N PRO A 159 22.79 7.61 0.53
CA PRO A 159 23.56 8.47 -0.39
C PRO A 159 24.27 7.68 -1.51
N GLU A 160 24.63 6.43 -1.23
CA GLU A 160 25.30 5.54 -2.19
C GLU A 160 24.39 5.04 -3.33
N THR A 161 23.07 5.01 -3.11
CA THR A 161 22.08 4.54 -4.11
C THR A 161 21.46 5.68 -4.92
N LEU A 162 21.58 6.93 -4.48
CA LEU A 162 21.06 8.11 -5.17
C LEU A 162 21.59 8.24 -6.63
N PRO A 163 22.87 7.98 -6.94
CA PRO A 163 23.40 8.10 -8.29
C PRO A 163 22.79 7.13 -9.31
N GLN A 164 22.04 6.13 -8.86
CA GLN A 164 21.39 5.16 -9.76
C GLN A 164 20.16 5.73 -10.47
N PHE A 165 19.65 6.90 -10.01
CA PHE A 165 18.46 7.52 -10.54
C PHE A 165 18.79 8.79 -11.29
N ASP A 166 18.31 8.88 -12.53
CA ASP A 166 18.45 10.04 -13.39
C ASP A 166 17.09 10.72 -13.56
N PHE A 167 16.67 11.41 -12.49
CA PHE A 167 15.41 12.14 -12.46
C PHE A 167 15.64 13.64 -12.26
N PRO A 168 14.79 14.49 -12.83
CA PRO A 168 14.80 15.91 -12.50
C PRO A 168 14.37 16.15 -11.04
N VAL A 169 14.80 17.29 -10.49
CA VAL A 169 14.39 17.74 -9.15
C VAL A 169 13.09 18.52 -9.26
N ILE A 170 12.04 18.06 -8.59
CA ILE A 170 10.77 18.80 -8.48
C ILE A 170 10.84 19.79 -7.31
N LEU A 171 10.47 21.05 -7.58
CA LEU A 171 10.27 22.07 -6.58
C LEU A 171 8.77 22.37 -6.42
N GLY A 172 8.38 22.74 -5.20
CA GLY A 172 6.99 23.10 -4.89
C GLY A 172 6.19 21.96 -4.22
N ILE A 173 6.81 20.82 -3.94
CA ILE A 173 6.21 19.79 -3.10
C ILE A 173 6.22 20.29 -1.65
N GLU A 174 5.06 20.27 -1.01
CA GLU A 174 4.89 20.74 0.36
C GLU A 174 5.24 19.65 1.36
N SER A 175 5.91 20.02 2.44
CA SER A 175 6.28 19.12 3.54
C SER A 175 5.10 18.70 4.42
N THR A 176 3.95 19.36 4.27
CA THR A 176 2.76 19.08 5.08
C THR A 176 2.05 17.82 4.64
N PHE A 177 1.97 16.87 5.55
CA PHE A 177 1.21 15.61 5.38
C PHE A 177 -0.27 15.75 5.78
N GLU A 178 -0.75 16.96 5.99
CA GLU A 178 -2.17 17.24 6.18
C GLU A 178 -2.95 16.93 4.89
N ALA A 179 -4.23 16.59 5.02
CA ALA A 179 -5.06 16.14 3.90
C ALA A 179 -5.06 17.13 2.71
N ASP A 180 -5.06 18.42 3.00
CA ASP A 180 -5.03 19.48 1.98
C ASP A 180 -3.67 19.58 1.27
N GLY A 181 -2.56 19.46 2.01
CA GLY A 181 -1.21 19.44 1.47
C GLY A 181 -0.99 18.23 0.57
N LEU A 182 -1.43 17.05 1.02
CA LEU A 182 -1.34 15.82 0.23
C LEU A 182 -2.17 15.92 -1.06
N SER A 183 -3.36 16.52 -1.01
CA SER A 183 -4.20 16.75 -2.20
C SER A 183 -3.52 17.68 -3.21
N ARG A 184 -2.90 18.77 -2.75
CA ARG A 184 -2.13 19.68 -3.60
C ARG A 184 -0.92 19.00 -4.22
N ASN A 185 -0.17 18.24 -3.44
CA ASN A 185 0.99 17.50 -3.94
C ASN A 185 0.59 16.48 -5.01
N LYS A 186 -0.51 15.74 -4.82
CA LYS A 186 -1.05 14.84 -5.86
C LYS A 186 -1.39 15.59 -7.14
N GLY A 187 -1.99 16.78 -7.04
CA GLY A 187 -2.25 17.62 -8.20
C GLY A 187 -0.97 18.03 -8.95
N ARG A 188 0.09 18.35 -8.22
CA ARG A 188 1.43 18.66 -8.79
C ARG A 188 2.06 17.45 -9.48
N ILE A 189 1.97 16.27 -8.88
CA ILE A 189 2.48 15.04 -9.51
C ILE A 189 1.72 14.68 -10.78
N ILE A 190 0.40 14.85 -10.80
CA ILE A 190 -0.39 14.68 -12.04
C ILE A 190 0.07 15.65 -13.12
N LEU A 191 0.34 16.92 -12.76
CA LEU A 191 0.83 17.92 -13.70
C LEU A 191 2.25 17.57 -14.20
N TYR A 192 3.12 17.11 -13.32
CA TYR A 192 4.44 16.59 -13.67
C TYR A 192 4.37 15.44 -14.67
N ARG A 193 3.56 14.43 -14.43
CA ARG A 193 3.37 13.31 -15.37
C ARG A 193 2.87 13.79 -16.73
N ARG A 194 1.90 14.69 -16.76
CA ARG A 194 1.42 15.30 -18.01
C ARG A 194 2.54 16.05 -18.77
N LEU A 195 3.46 16.71 -18.05
CA LEU A 195 4.63 17.31 -18.64
C LEU A 195 5.49 16.25 -19.32
N LEU A 196 5.91 15.19 -18.58
CA LEU A 196 6.75 14.12 -19.11
C LEU A 196 6.10 13.42 -20.32
N ASP A 197 4.84 13.01 -20.18
CA ASP A 197 4.09 12.36 -21.27
C ASP A 197 4.03 13.25 -22.52
N SER A 198 3.88 14.56 -22.34
CA SER A 198 3.86 15.50 -23.44
C SER A 198 5.25 15.68 -24.08
N LEU A 199 6.32 15.73 -23.29
CA LEU A 199 7.67 15.92 -23.79
C LEU A 199 8.19 14.68 -24.53
N ASP A 200 7.84 13.48 -24.05
CA ASP A 200 8.28 12.21 -24.63
C ASP A 200 7.31 11.68 -25.69
N GLY A 201 6.20 12.35 -25.89
CA GLY A 201 5.21 12.02 -26.90
C GLY A 201 5.84 11.95 -28.32
N GLY A 202 5.47 10.90 -29.06
CA GLY A 202 6.00 10.64 -30.39
C GLY A 202 7.46 10.16 -30.41
N GLY A 203 7.98 9.64 -29.30
CA GLY A 203 9.35 9.10 -29.22
C GLY A 203 10.44 10.17 -29.09
N ALA A 204 10.10 11.37 -28.65
CA ALA A 204 11.02 12.52 -28.64
C ALA A 204 12.03 12.51 -27.48
N GLN A 205 11.72 11.84 -26.35
CA GLN A 205 12.56 11.72 -25.13
C GLN A 205 13.13 13.06 -24.61
N LEU A 206 12.38 14.14 -24.76
CA LEU A 206 12.81 15.49 -24.37
C LEU A 206 12.83 15.69 -22.84
N SER A 207 12.20 14.82 -22.09
CA SER A 207 12.22 14.85 -20.63
C SER A 207 13.61 14.62 -20.04
N GLN A 208 14.50 13.92 -20.76
CA GLN A 208 15.88 13.67 -20.35
C GLN A 208 16.73 14.94 -20.26
N ASP A 209 16.31 16.01 -20.96
CA ASP A 209 17.00 17.29 -20.91
C ASP A 209 16.62 18.13 -19.67
N LEU A 210 15.72 17.63 -18.79
CA LEU A 210 15.25 18.38 -17.63
C LEU A 210 16.15 18.18 -16.43
N SER A 211 16.62 19.27 -15.82
CA SER A 211 17.32 19.29 -14.54
C SER A 211 16.37 19.59 -13.38
N GLU A 212 15.52 20.63 -13.52
CA GLU A 212 14.56 21.01 -12.49
C GLU A 212 13.16 21.24 -13.09
N VAL A 213 12.14 20.90 -12.31
CA VAL A 213 10.72 21.14 -12.63
C VAL A 213 10.06 21.89 -11.48
N HIS A 214 9.65 23.12 -11.71
CA HIS A 214 9.02 23.98 -10.72
C HIS A 214 7.50 23.89 -10.82
N LEU A 215 6.86 23.42 -9.76
CA LEU A 215 5.41 23.22 -9.61
C LEU A 215 4.83 24.05 -8.45
N GLU A 216 5.49 25.16 -8.12
CA GLU A 216 5.10 26.01 -6.97
C GLU A 216 3.72 26.62 -7.19
N ASP A 217 3.43 27.01 -8.43
CA ASP A 217 2.14 27.56 -8.81
C ASP A 217 1.23 26.43 -9.34
N LEU A 218 0.06 26.22 -8.68
CA LEU A 218 -0.91 25.21 -9.06
C LEU A 218 -1.44 25.48 -10.48
N GLY A 219 -1.08 24.59 -11.40
CA GLY A 219 -1.50 24.67 -12.79
C GLY A 219 -0.49 25.28 -13.74
N ASN A 220 0.68 25.75 -13.27
CA ASN A 220 1.76 26.22 -14.11
C ASN A 220 3.04 25.42 -13.90
N VAL A 221 3.69 25.08 -15.00
CA VAL A 221 4.98 24.41 -15.01
C VAL A 221 6.05 25.37 -15.48
N SER A 222 7.16 25.40 -14.76
CA SER A 222 8.40 26.01 -15.22
C SER A 222 9.52 24.98 -15.13
N VAL A 223 10.49 25.02 -16.03
CA VAL A 223 11.57 24.04 -16.10
C VAL A 223 12.92 24.72 -16.23
N ILE A 224 13.94 24.04 -15.74
CA ILE A 224 15.36 24.33 -16.03
C ILE A 224 15.94 23.13 -16.73
N LEU A 225 16.66 23.35 -17.82
CA LEU A 225 17.30 22.27 -18.58
C LEU A 225 18.66 21.93 -17.98
N ASP A 226 19.12 20.71 -18.25
CA ASP A 226 20.45 20.31 -17.84
C ASP A 226 21.53 21.21 -18.48
N GLY A 227 22.52 21.58 -17.67
CA GLY A 227 23.56 22.53 -18.07
C GLY A 227 23.08 23.96 -18.35
N ASP A 228 21.83 24.30 -17.99
CA ASP A 228 21.25 25.65 -18.12
C ASP A 228 20.94 26.27 -16.73
N THR A 229 20.75 27.57 -16.69
CA THR A 229 20.32 28.31 -15.49
C THR A 229 19.07 29.14 -15.75
N VAL A 230 18.51 29.02 -16.94
CA VAL A 230 17.36 29.81 -17.39
C VAL A 230 16.07 29.13 -17.01
N LEU A 231 15.22 29.82 -16.25
CA LEU A 231 13.89 29.34 -15.91
C LEU A 231 12.93 29.54 -17.08
N VAL A 232 12.39 28.43 -17.61
CA VAL A 232 11.48 28.46 -18.78
C VAL A 232 10.05 28.20 -18.30
N HIS A 233 9.20 29.25 -18.37
CA HIS A 233 7.78 29.14 -17.99
C HIS A 233 6.96 28.55 -19.14
N LEU A 234 6.50 27.32 -18.99
CA LEU A 234 5.71 26.59 -19.99
C LEU A 234 4.20 26.74 -19.77
N GLY A 235 3.77 27.03 -18.52
CA GLY A 235 2.36 27.11 -18.15
C GLY A 235 1.71 25.74 -17.95
N ASN A 236 0.51 25.51 -18.50
CA ASN A 236 -0.28 24.31 -18.23
C ASN A 236 -0.67 23.48 -19.45
N ASN A 237 -0.22 23.86 -20.64
CA ASN A 237 -0.58 23.19 -21.90
C ASN A 237 0.51 23.36 -22.97
N ASN A 238 0.40 22.55 -24.04
CA ASN A 238 1.29 22.58 -25.22
C ASN A 238 2.78 22.53 -24.84
N PHE A 239 3.12 21.70 -23.85
CA PHE A 239 4.47 21.65 -23.29
C PHE A 239 5.52 21.33 -24.33
N GLN A 240 5.31 20.30 -25.17
CA GLN A 240 6.27 19.88 -26.18
C GLN A 240 6.54 20.98 -27.21
N GLU A 241 5.49 21.65 -27.72
CA GLU A 241 5.64 22.73 -28.70
C GLU A 241 6.47 23.88 -28.12
N LYS A 242 6.11 24.34 -26.90
CA LYS A 242 6.80 25.42 -26.20
C LYS A 242 8.24 25.06 -25.88
N PHE A 243 8.48 23.84 -25.44
CA PHE A 243 9.81 23.35 -25.12
C PHE A 243 10.71 23.30 -26.37
N ARG A 244 10.23 22.73 -27.46
CA ARG A 244 10.93 22.75 -28.76
C ARG A 244 11.23 24.14 -29.25
N LYS A 245 10.30 25.05 -29.06
CA LYS A 245 10.47 26.49 -29.43
C LYS A 245 11.59 27.13 -28.62
N TYR A 246 11.66 26.84 -27.32
CA TYR A 246 12.77 27.29 -26.49
C TYR A 246 14.09 26.70 -26.98
N LEU A 247 14.19 25.38 -27.19
CA LEU A 247 15.41 24.73 -27.67
C LEU A 247 15.92 25.36 -28.98
N ALA A 248 15.02 25.63 -29.94
CA ALA A 248 15.37 26.23 -31.22
C ALA A 248 15.92 27.66 -31.08
N THR A 249 15.49 28.40 -30.06
CA THR A 249 15.86 29.82 -29.90
C THR A 249 16.89 30.06 -28.77
N SER A 250 17.12 29.09 -27.91
CA SER A 250 17.94 29.22 -26.68
C SER A 250 19.36 29.74 -26.97
N ARG A 251 20.03 29.20 -28.00
CA ARG A 251 21.39 29.64 -28.39
C ARG A 251 21.43 31.13 -28.81
N GLU A 252 20.47 31.58 -29.60
CA GLU A 252 20.34 32.98 -30.02
C GLU A 252 20.07 33.88 -28.81
N LEU A 253 19.16 33.48 -27.94
CA LEU A 253 18.80 34.22 -26.75
C LEU A 253 19.99 34.38 -25.79
N LYS A 254 20.74 33.35 -25.52
CA LYS A 254 21.93 33.39 -24.67
C LYS A 254 23.04 34.22 -25.24
N ARG A 255 23.21 34.24 -26.58
CA ARG A 255 24.17 35.11 -27.26
C ARG A 255 23.77 36.57 -27.18
N LYS A 256 22.46 36.85 -27.31
CA LYS A 256 21.95 38.24 -27.34
C LYS A 256 21.83 38.83 -25.93
N TYR A 257 21.47 38.00 -24.93
CA TYR A 257 21.21 38.46 -23.57
C TYR A 257 22.20 37.74 -22.61
N LYS A 258 23.29 38.46 -22.26
CA LYS A 258 24.41 37.90 -21.44
C LYS A 258 23.98 37.39 -20.03
N HIS A 259 22.86 37.88 -19.50
CA HIS A 259 22.35 37.53 -18.18
C HIS A 259 20.85 37.22 -18.28
N LEU A 260 20.54 36.17 -19.01
CA LEU A 260 19.18 35.70 -19.17
C LEU A 260 18.75 34.99 -17.86
N ASP A 261 17.65 35.48 -17.26
CA ASP A 261 17.10 34.95 -16.00
C ASP A 261 15.95 34.00 -16.30
N SER A 262 14.95 34.46 -17.05
CA SER A 262 13.83 33.59 -17.39
C SER A 262 13.25 33.89 -18.76
N VAL A 263 12.55 32.90 -19.30
CA VAL A 263 11.83 32.95 -20.57
C VAL A 263 10.40 32.49 -20.36
N ASP A 264 9.43 33.36 -20.63
CA ASP A 264 8.02 33.02 -20.45
C ASP A 264 7.34 32.74 -21.81
N LEU A 265 6.87 31.52 -21.98
CA LEU A 265 6.20 30.98 -23.16
C LEU A 265 4.70 30.78 -22.95
N ARG A 266 4.14 31.25 -21.87
CA ARG A 266 2.70 31.12 -21.57
C ARG A 266 1.83 31.95 -22.55
N TYR A 267 2.38 33.00 -23.10
CA TYR A 267 1.65 33.90 -23.98
C TYR A 267 1.61 33.38 -25.41
N LYS A 268 0.42 33.43 -26.02
CA LYS A 268 0.23 33.02 -27.41
C LYS A 268 1.02 33.94 -28.35
N ASN A 269 1.87 33.34 -29.19
CA ASN A 269 2.71 34.03 -30.18
C ASN A 269 3.71 35.07 -29.62
N GLN A 270 3.96 35.08 -28.33
CA GLN A 270 4.91 36.00 -27.71
C GLN A 270 5.84 35.23 -26.77
N MET A 271 7.09 35.67 -26.72
CA MET A 271 8.07 35.22 -25.73
C MET A 271 8.47 36.44 -24.90
N VAL A 272 8.28 36.36 -23.60
CA VAL A 272 8.71 37.41 -22.67
C VAL A 272 10.03 37.01 -22.08
N ILE A 273 11.03 37.84 -22.24
CA ILE A 273 12.40 37.57 -21.80
C ILE A 273 12.71 38.50 -20.62
N ARG A 274 13.16 37.90 -19.53
CA ARG A 274 13.63 38.62 -18.35
C ARG A 274 15.14 38.41 -18.17
N THR A 275 15.83 39.49 -17.87
CA THR A 275 17.24 39.49 -17.55
C THR A 275 17.47 39.81 -16.07
N LEU A 276 18.56 39.35 -15.47
CA LEU A 276 18.93 39.62 -14.07
C LEU A 276 18.97 41.14 -13.72
N LYS A 277 19.15 42.01 -14.70
CA LYS A 277 19.10 43.46 -14.52
C LYS A 277 17.67 44.04 -14.56
N GLY A 278 16.63 43.19 -14.49
CA GLY A 278 15.23 43.58 -14.42
C GLY A 278 14.62 44.13 -15.72
N LYS A 279 15.30 44.03 -16.86
CA LYS A 279 14.76 44.45 -18.14
C LYS A 279 13.84 43.38 -18.73
N PHE A 280 12.62 43.74 -19.03
CA PHE A 280 11.66 42.89 -19.76
C PHE A 280 11.71 43.24 -21.25
N THR A 281 11.89 42.24 -22.09
CA THR A 281 11.84 42.39 -23.55
C THR A 281 10.82 41.41 -24.12
N LYS A 282 9.91 41.88 -24.94
CA LYS A 282 8.97 41.04 -25.68
C LYS A 282 9.54 40.77 -27.08
N LYS A 283 9.58 39.49 -27.46
CA LYS A 283 9.89 39.05 -28.83
C LYS A 283 8.60 38.45 -29.41
N GLU A 284 8.06 39.08 -30.45
CA GLU A 284 6.92 38.50 -31.20
C GLU A 284 7.45 37.43 -32.17
N PHE A 285 6.71 36.35 -32.28
CA PHE A 285 6.97 35.39 -33.34
C PHE A 285 6.14 35.78 -34.54
N GLY A 286 6.81 36.10 -35.65
CA GLY A 286 6.15 36.36 -36.90
C GLY A 286 5.18 35.22 -37.26
N LYS A 287 4.01 35.60 -37.75
CA LYS A 287 3.09 34.64 -38.38
C LYS A 287 3.82 34.07 -39.61
N CYS A 288 4.11 32.75 -39.56
CA CYS A 288 4.30 31.97 -40.78
C CYS A 288 2.97 31.66 -41.39
#